data_129de627128c0ef83b6eecf25c1a2958
#
_entry.id   129de627128c0ef83b6eecf25c1a2958
#
_cell.length_a   1.000
_cell.length_b   1.000
_cell.length_c   1.000
_cell.angle_alpha   90.00
_cell.angle_beta   90.00
_cell.angle_gamma   90.00
#
_symmetry.space_group_name_H-M   'P 1'
#
loop_
_entity.id
_entity.type
_entity.pdbx_description
1 polymer ?
#
loop_
_entity_poly.entity_id
_entity_poly.type
_entity_poly.pdbx_seq_one_letter_code
_entity_poly.pdbx_strand_id
1 'polypeptide(L)'
;MDNNDRFRRPSDGRLPHNRKELFFNILRWRFTYLLAIGLLSLAFLLPDIAALTYNDIAASVISQSGEDVASKIVTLRLQTSLLQIICYIVLFFGASGVFYLLRQLAWDEPTSIFSGWWQGVKQNWIHYTFLGVCVGILNVLNTFAEVLLHGFVKYVPRALFVLVVVPVLLYAAILDVVYIKKLGNLLSGAATLYFKTLPITLLFTLLVIAPTLLLFVPKFTIRYAILATWVVVVLPIVLYGWTLYAIDKLDKFINKEHYPEIYNKGVYVDKASSKEDTEE
;
A
#
# COMPACT_ATOMS: atom_id res chain seq x y z
N MET A 1 -30.76 -17.74 -3.19
CA MET A 1 -30.01 -16.82 -4.06
C MET A 1 -28.60 -16.76 -3.50
N ASP A 2 -27.67 -17.36 -4.21
CA ASP A 2 -26.28 -17.50 -3.74
C ASP A 2 -25.61 -16.11 -3.75
N ASN A 3 -25.02 -15.70 -2.62
CA ASN A 3 -24.42 -14.37 -2.46
C ASN A 3 -23.22 -14.15 -3.42
N ASN A 4 -22.75 -15.21 -4.09
CA ASN A 4 -21.70 -15.17 -5.08
C ASN A 4 -22.14 -14.62 -6.44
N ASP A 5 -23.43 -14.58 -6.75
CA ASP A 5 -23.93 -14.14 -8.07
C ASP A 5 -23.78 -12.61 -8.30
N ARG A 6 -23.67 -11.81 -7.23
CA ARG A 6 -23.50 -10.36 -7.33
C ARG A 6 -22.15 -9.93 -7.92
N PHE A 7 -21.18 -10.85 -7.98
CA PHE A 7 -19.82 -10.59 -8.46
C PHE A 7 -19.48 -11.30 -9.77
N ARG A 8 -20.48 -11.98 -10.39
CA ARG A 8 -20.29 -12.62 -11.69
C ARG A 8 -20.08 -11.57 -12.77
N ARG A 9 -19.20 -11.90 -13.73
CA ARG A 9 -18.98 -11.10 -14.93
C ARG A 9 -20.27 -10.97 -15.72
N PRO A 10 -20.49 -9.83 -16.44
CA PRO A 10 -21.55 -9.78 -17.42
C PRO A 10 -21.25 -10.77 -18.55
N SER A 11 -22.21 -11.64 -18.79
CA SER A 11 -22.56 -12.50 -19.92
C SER A 11 -21.53 -13.26 -20.77
N ASP A 12 -20.28 -12.82 -20.92
CA ASP A 12 -19.40 -13.43 -21.94
C ASP A 12 -18.49 -14.53 -21.39
N GLY A 13 -18.35 -14.67 -20.08
CA GLY A 13 -17.54 -15.72 -19.43
C GLY A 13 -16.05 -15.74 -19.77
N ARG A 14 -15.60 -14.84 -20.63
CA ARG A 14 -14.22 -14.77 -21.11
C ARG A 14 -13.32 -14.04 -20.12
N LEU A 15 -12.13 -14.59 -19.89
CA LEU A 15 -11.07 -13.90 -19.17
C LEU A 15 -10.58 -12.70 -19.98
N PRO A 16 -10.20 -11.58 -19.34
CA PRO A 16 -9.59 -10.45 -20.04
C PRO A 16 -8.27 -10.88 -20.71
N HIS A 17 -7.99 -10.35 -21.89
CA HIS A 17 -6.78 -10.70 -22.67
C HIS A 17 -5.51 -10.12 -22.07
N ASN A 18 -5.61 -9.08 -21.25
CA ASN A 18 -4.43 -8.46 -20.64
C ASN A 18 -4.78 -7.76 -19.31
N ARG A 19 -3.74 -7.43 -18.52
CA ARG A 19 -3.88 -6.76 -17.23
C ARG A 19 -4.54 -5.38 -17.33
N LYS A 20 -4.41 -4.67 -18.46
CA LYS A 20 -5.05 -3.36 -18.67
C LYS A 20 -6.56 -3.52 -18.81
N GLU A 21 -6.99 -4.49 -19.60
CA GLU A 21 -8.42 -4.80 -19.76
C GLU A 21 -9.04 -5.21 -18.40
N LEU A 22 -8.33 -6.05 -17.64
CA LEU A 22 -8.76 -6.43 -16.29
C LEU A 22 -8.92 -5.20 -15.38
N PHE A 23 -8.00 -4.24 -15.45
CA PHE A 23 -8.09 -2.99 -14.67
C PHE A 23 -9.38 -2.21 -14.98
N PHE A 24 -9.67 -1.98 -16.26
CA PHE A 24 -10.88 -1.26 -16.67
C PHE A 24 -12.16 -2.03 -16.39
N ASN A 25 -12.14 -3.35 -16.54
CA ASN A 25 -13.27 -4.22 -16.21
C ASN A 25 -13.62 -4.14 -14.71
N ILE A 26 -12.64 -4.18 -13.82
CA ILE A 26 -12.85 -4.04 -12.38
C ILE A 26 -13.37 -2.63 -12.04
N LEU A 27 -12.80 -1.58 -12.62
CA LEU A 27 -13.29 -0.21 -12.42
C LEU A 27 -14.74 -0.04 -12.88
N ARG A 28 -15.13 -0.65 -13.99
CA ARG A 28 -16.47 -0.53 -14.54
C ARG A 28 -17.51 -1.35 -13.77
N TRP A 29 -17.16 -2.59 -13.40
CA TRP A 29 -18.14 -3.55 -12.89
C TRP A 29 -18.04 -3.85 -11.39
N ARG A 30 -16.87 -3.56 -10.77
CA ARG A 30 -16.60 -3.85 -9.35
C ARG A 30 -16.05 -2.66 -8.59
N PHE A 31 -16.40 -1.46 -9.01
CA PHE A 31 -15.95 -0.22 -8.36
C PHE A 31 -16.36 -0.17 -6.88
N THR A 32 -17.57 -0.65 -6.54
CA THR A 32 -18.04 -0.73 -5.15
C THR A 32 -17.17 -1.62 -4.28
N TYR A 33 -16.55 -2.66 -4.86
CA TYR A 33 -15.59 -3.50 -4.15
C TYR A 33 -14.30 -2.73 -3.81
N LEU A 34 -13.81 -1.92 -4.74
CA LEU A 34 -12.66 -1.04 -4.49
C LEU A 34 -12.98 0.02 -3.43
N LEU A 35 -14.18 0.62 -3.46
CA LEU A 35 -14.62 1.55 -2.41
C LEU A 35 -14.66 0.88 -1.03
N ALA A 36 -15.12 -0.35 -0.94
CA ALA A 36 -15.14 -1.08 0.32
C ALA A 36 -13.72 -1.40 0.83
N ILE A 37 -12.77 -1.71 -0.06
CA ILE A 37 -11.34 -1.81 0.28
C ILE A 37 -10.83 -0.45 0.79
N GLY A 38 -11.22 0.65 0.18
CA GLY A 38 -10.86 2.00 0.62
C GLY A 38 -11.40 2.35 2.00
N LEU A 39 -12.67 2.03 2.28
CA LEU A 39 -13.26 2.20 3.61
C LEU A 39 -12.54 1.37 4.67
N LEU A 40 -12.20 0.14 4.33
CA LEU A 40 -11.42 -0.72 5.20
C LEU A 40 -10.03 -0.15 5.46
N SER A 41 -9.35 0.35 4.43
CA SER A 41 -8.04 1.03 4.55
C SER A 41 -8.14 2.26 5.45
N LEU A 42 -9.21 3.08 5.29
CA LEU A 42 -9.45 4.25 6.13
C LEU A 42 -9.61 3.84 7.60
N ALA A 43 -10.35 2.77 7.90
CA ALA A 43 -10.55 2.30 9.28
C ALA A 43 -9.23 2.01 10.00
N PHE A 44 -8.25 1.40 9.30
CA PHE A 44 -6.91 1.13 9.87
C PHE A 44 -5.97 2.34 9.85
N LEU A 45 -6.27 3.36 9.05
CA LEU A 45 -5.52 4.63 9.04
C LEU A 45 -6.04 5.61 10.12
N LEU A 46 -7.26 5.43 10.65
CA LEU A 46 -7.85 6.32 11.65
C LEU A 46 -6.96 6.59 12.88
N PRO A 47 -6.24 5.58 13.47
CA PRO A 47 -5.35 5.85 14.60
C PRO A 47 -4.23 6.85 14.25
N ASP A 48 -3.65 6.76 13.07
CA ASP A 48 -2.60 7.69 12.61
C ASP A 48 -3.17 9.09 12.35
N ILE A 49 -4.34 9.18 11.71
CA ILE A 49 -5.07 10.45 11.53
C ILE A 49 -5.37 11.09 12.89
N ALA A 50 -5.80 10.32 13.89
CA ALA A 50 -6.07 10.81 15.23
C ALA A 50 -4.80 11.35 15.91
N ALA A 51 -3.67 10.63 15.80
CA ALA A 51 -2.39 11.06 16.33
C ALA A 51 -1.90 12.37 15.69
N LEU A 52 -2.02 12.50 14.36
CA LEU A 52 -1.68 13.72 13.63
C LEU A 52 -2.60 14.87 14.00
N THR A 53 -3.91 14.63 14.13
CA THR A 53 -4.89 15.65 14.54
C THR A 53 -4.58 16.16 15.95
N TYR A 54 -4.26 15.24 16.87
CA TYR A 54 -3.83 15.60 18.23
C TYR A 54 -2.57 16.49 18.19
N ASN A 55 -1.57 16.10 17.38
CA ASN A 55 -0.34 16.89 17.22
C ASN A 55 -0.64 18.31 16.70
N ASP A 56 -1.52 18.47 15.72
CA ASP A 56 -1.89 19.78 15.16
C ASP A 56 -2.62 20.67 16.17
N ILE A 57 -3.57 20.10 16.93
CA ILE A 57 -4.31 20.82 17.96
C ILE A 57 -3.35 21.24 19.09
N ALA A 58 -2.56 20.32 19.61
CA ALA A 58 -1.60 20.58 20.69
C ALA A 58 -0.55 21.61 20.27
N ALA A 59 -0.03 21.53 19.03
CA ALA A 59 0.90 22.53 18.49
C ALA A 59 0.28 23.92 18.41
N SER A 60 -1.00 24.02 18.03
CA SER A 60 -1.72 25.31 17.99
C SER A 60 -1.89 25.93 19.38
N VAL A 61 -2.15 25.12 20.41
CA VAL A 61 -2.25 25.59 21.80
C VAL A 61 -0.88 26.01 22.34
N ILE A 62 0.17 25.23 22.09
CA ILE A 62 1.54 25.55 22.52
C ILE A 62 2.01 26.87 21.86
N SER A 63 1.71 27.10 20.57
CA SER A 63 2.12 28.32 19.89
C SER A 63 1.49 29.61 20.47
N GLN A 64 0.39 29.49 21.23
CA GLN A 64 -0.26 30.60 21.90
C GLN A 64 0.25 30.83 23.34
N SER A 65 1.01 29.89 23.91
CA SER A 65 1.44 29.96 25.32
C SER A 65 2.59 30.93 25.61
N GLY A 66 3.29 31.44 24.58
CA GLY A 66 4.31 32.48 24.69
C GLY A 66 5.67 32.06 25.27
N GLU A 67 5.76 30.99 26.04
CA GLU A 67 6.99 30.54 26.69
C GLU A 67 7.54 29.24 26.07
N ASP A 68 8.82 29.25 25.72
CA ASP A 68 9.59 28.08 25.27
C ASP A 68 8.92 27.20 24.19
N VAL A 69 8.22 27.88 23.27
CA VAL A 69 7.38 27.26 22.22
C VAL A 69 8.17 26.24 21.40
N ALA A 70 9.41 26.59 21.02
CA ALA A 70 10.22 25.73 20.14
C ALA A 70 10.52 24.36 20.79
N SER A 71 10.96 24.35 22.06
CA SER A 71 11.27 23.13 22.80
C SER A 71 10.01 22.26 23.00
N LYS A 72 8.89 22.90 23.36
CA LYS A 72 7.60 22.20 23.55
C LYS A 72 7.11 21.57 22.25
N ILE A 73 7.23 22.25 21.11
CA ILE A 73 6.83 21.69 19.80
C ILE A 73 7.73 20.53 19.39
N VAL A 74 9.05 20.62 19.64
CA VAL A 74 9.97 19.51 19.37
C VAL A 74 9.60 18.29 20.21
N THR A 75 9.38 18.47 21.51
CA THR A 75 8.95 17.40 22.43
C THR A 75 7.64 16.77 21.96
N LEU A 76 6.63 17.56 21.59
CA LEU A 76 5.35 17.08 21.06
C LEU A 76 5.54 16.23 19.79
N ARG A 77 6.37 16.67 18.84
CA ARG A 77 6.65 15.92 17.60
C ARG A 77 7.31 14.57 17.90
N LEU A 78 8.26 14.52 18.83
CA LEU A 78 8.91 13.28 19.25
C LEU A 78 7.93 12.34 19.93
N GLN A 79 7.08 12.83 20.83
CA GLN A 79 6.03 12.04 21.47
C GLN A 79 5.04 11.49 20.47
N THR A 80 4.59 12.32 19.52
CA THR A 80 3.67 11.89 18.45
C THR A 80 4.33 10.83 17.57
N SER A 81 5.60 10.97 17.20
CA SER A 81 6.31 9.99 16.38
C SER A 81 6.46 8.63 17.09
N LEU A 82 6.63 8.62 18.41
CA LEU A 82 6.64 7.38 19.21
C LEU A 82 5.25 6.72 19.21
N LEU A 83 4.18 7.50 19.39
CA LEU A 83 2.80 7.00 19.30
C LEU A 83 2.50 6.42 17.92
N GLN A 84 3.02 7.02 16.87
CA GLN A 84 2.85 6.55 15.51
C GLN A 84 3.43 5.15 15.25
N ILE A 85 4.36 4.64 16.06
CA ILE A 85 4.81 3.24 15.96
C ILE A 85 3.59 2.29 16.07
N ILE A 86 2.74 2.53 17.07
CA ILE A 86 1.53 1.73 17.29
C ILE A 86 0.55 1.92 16.11
N CYS A 87 0.39 3.15 15.64
CA CYS A 87 -0.48 3.45 14.48
C CYS A 87 -0.03 2.69 13.23
N TYR A 88 1.27 2.65 12.94
CA TYR A 88 1.82 1.88 11.81
C TYR A 88 1.66 0.37 11.98
N ILE A 89 1.78 -0.16 13.20
CA ILE A 89 1.48 -1.58 13.46
C ILE A 89 0.03 -1.89 13.08
N VAL A 90 -0.93 -1.07 13.51
CA VAL A 90 -2.35 -1.23 13.20
C VAL A 90 -2.60 -1.08 11.69
N LEU A 91 -2.00 -0.07 11.06
CA LEU A 91 -2.12 0.16 9.62
C LEU A 91 -1.62 -1.03 8.81
N PHE A 92 -0.43 -1.54 9.10
CA PHE A 92 0.15 -2.68 8.38
C PHE A 92 -0.61 -3.97 8.66
N PHE A 93 -1.11 -4.18 9.87
CA PHE A 93 -2.01 -5.30 10.17
C PHE A 93 -3.24 -5.28 9.24
N GLY A 94 -3.91 -4.13 9.09
CA GLY A 94 -5.02 -3.95 8.16
C GLY A 94 -4.62 -4.14 6.69
N ALA A 95 -3.44 -3.62 6.31
CA ALA A 95 -2.91 -3.70 4.95
C ALA A 95 -2.67 -5.15 4.50
N SER A 96 -2.34 -6.08 5.40
CA SER A 96 -2.16 -7.49 5.06
C SER A 96 -3.40 -8.10 4.40
N GLY A 97 -4.59 -7.80 4.94
CA GLY A 97 -5.85 -8.22 4.35
C GLY A 97 -6.22 -7.44 3.08
N VAL A 98 -5.90 -6.14 3.04
CA VAL A 98 -6.14 -5.28 1.86
C VAL A 98 -5.36 -5.80 0.65
N PHE A 99 -4.06 -6.05 0.77
CA PHE A 99 -3.25 -6.58 -0.33
C PHE A 99 -3.68 -7.98 -0.75
N TYR A 100 -4.15 -8.80 0.17
CA TYR A 100 -4.76 -10.09 -0.17
C TYR A 100 -6.00 -9.92 -1.04
N LEU A 101 -6.93 -9.02 -0.70
CA LEU A 101 -8.11 -8.72 -1.52
C LEU A 101 -7.74 -8.19 -2.91
N LEU A 102 -6.74 -7.30 -3.00
CA LEU A 102 -6.25 -6.77 -4.25
C LEU A 102 -5.64 -7.86 -5.14
N ARG A 103 -4.89 -8.83 -4.55
CA ARG A 103 -4.41 -10.01 -5.26
C ARG A 103 -5.56 -10.85 -5.81
N GLN A 104 -6.60 -11.10 -5.01
CA GLN A 104 -7.77 -11.87 -5.46
C GLN A 104 -8.48 -11.18 -6.64
N LEU A 105 -8.59 -9.84 -6.61
CA LEU A 105 -9.09 -9.10 -7.75
C LEU A 105 -8.18 -9.23 -8.99
N ALA A 106 -6.86 -9.20 -8.79
CA ALA A 106 -5.89 -9.33 -9.87
C ALA A 106 -5.86 -10.74 -10.51
N TRP A 107 -6.30 -11.74 -9.77
CA TRP A 107 -6.47 -13.12 -10.26
C TRP A 107 -7.90 -13.39 -10.77
N ASP A 108 -8.77 -12.37 -10.72
CA ASP A 108 -10.19 -12.46 -11.05
C ASP A 108 -10.96 -13.52 -10.23
N GLU A 109 -10.53 -13.71 -8.98
CA GLU A 109 -11.10 -14.62 -7.98
C GLU A 109 -11.63 -13.83 -6.77
N PRO A 110 -12.60 -12.91 -6.95
CA PRO A 110 -13.06 -12.08 -5.85
C PRO A 110 -13.76 -12.93 -4.79
N THR A 111 -13.40 -12.67 -3.55
CA THR A 111 -14.03 -13.26 -2.35
C THR A 111 -14.94 -12.23 -1.67
N SER A 112 -15.73 -12.65 -0.69
CA SER A 112 -16.44 -11.68 0.14
C SER A 112 -15.41 -10.79 0.88
N ILE A 113 -15.66 -9.48 0.97
CA ILE A 113 -14.69 -8.50 1.46
C ILE A 113 -14.18 -8.84 2.85
N PHE A 114 -15.11 -9.08 3.80
CA PHE A 114 -14.72 -9.33 5.19
C PHE A 114 -14.01 -10.68 5.37
N SER A 115 -14.55 -11.76 4.78
CA SER A 115 -13.92 -13.09 4.92
C SER A 115 -12.58 -13.15 4.19
N GLY A 116 -12.46 -12.54 3.00
CA GLY A 116 -11.21 -12.45 2.26
C GLY A 116 -10.17 -11.61 2.99
N TRP A 117 -10.57 -10.44 3.51
CA TRP A 117 -9.68 -9.62 4.33
C TRP A 117 -9.15 -10.39 5.54
N TRP A 118 -10.04 -11.03 6.29
CA TRP A 118 -9.66 -11.82 7.47
C TRP A 118 -8.75 -13.01 7.14
N GLN A 119 -9.00 -13.65 5.99
CA GLN A 119 -8.11 -14.70 5.49
C GLN A 119 -6.71 -14.16 5.20
N GLY A 120 -6.62 -13.00 4.54
CA GLY A 120 -5.35 -12.34 4.25
C GLY A 120 -4.59 -11.96 5.53
N VAL A 121 -5.31 -11.43 6.53
CA VAL A 121 -4.74 -11.14 7.86
C VAL A 121 -4.17 -12.41 8.49
N LYS A 122 -4.97 -13.48 8.59
CA LYS A 122 -4.52 -14.75 9.21
C LYS A 122 -3.25 -15.32 8.56
N GLN A 123 -3.09 -15.15 7.25
CA GLN A 123 -1.95 -15.69 6.52
C GLN A 123 -0.69 -14.84 6.65
N ASN A 124 -0.81 -13.51 6.72
CA ASN A 124 0.33 -12.61 6.49
C ASN A 124 0.60 -11.63 7.66
N TRP A 125 -0.20 -11.59 8.73
CA TRP A 125 -0.15 -10.57 9.77
C TRP A 125 1.23 -10.42 10.43
N ILE A 126 1.98 -11.53 10.61
CA ILE A 126 3.28 -11.51 11.28
C ILE A 126 4.29 -10.65 10.50
N HIS A 127 4.41 -10.88 9.19
CA HIS A 127 5.34 -10.13 8.35
C HIS A 127 4.93 -8.66 8.26
N TYR A 128 3.64 -8.39 8.04
CA TYR A 128 3.16 -7.02 7.97
C TYR A 128 3.28 -6.27 9.29
N THR A 129 2.98 -6.90 10.43
CA THR A 129 3.18 -6.29 11.75
C THR A 129 4.65 -5.94 11.96
N PHE A 130 5.57 -6.84 11.62
CA PHE A 130 7.00 -6.57 11.69
C PHE A 130 7.41 -5.38 10.80
N LEU A 131 6.91 -5.33 9.57
CA LEU A 131 7.14 -4.19 8.66
C LEU A 131 6.58 -2.89 9.26
N GLY A 132 5.40 -2.94 9.90
CA GLY A 132 4.81 -1.80 10.59
C GLY A 132 5.69 -1.27 11.73
N VAL A 133 6.28 -2.17 12.53
CA VAL A 133 7.26 -1.80 13.57
C VAL A 133 8.48 -1.13 12.95
N CYS A 134 9.05 -1.72 11.89
CA CYS A 134 10.22 -1.16 11.20
C CYS A 134 9.92 0.24 10.63
N VAL A 135 8.78 0.43 9.97
CA VAL A 135 8.35 1.73 9.44
C VAL A 135 8.16 2.75 10.57
N GLY A 136 7.53 2.34 11.67
CA GLY A 136 7.35 3.20 12.84
C GLY A 136 8.69 3.67 13.43
N ILE A 137 9.65 2.76 13.59
CA ILE A 137 10.99 3.09 14.08
C ILE A 137 11.70 4.05 13.09
N LEU A 138 11.64 3.77 11.79
CA LEU A 138 12.22 4.64 10.77
C LEU A 138 11.58 6.03 10.77
N ASN A 139 10.27 6.14 11.03
CA ASN A 139 9.58 7.42 11.15
C ASN A 139 10.09 8.21 12.37
N VAL A 140 10.29 7.55 13.51
CA VAL A 140 10.92 8.17 14.70
C VAL A 140 12.33 8.66 14.38
N LEU A 141 13.17 7.84 13.75
CA LEU A 141 14.51 8.22 13.34
C LEU A 141 14.52 9.42 12.36
N ASN A 142 13.57 9.45 11.42
CA ASN A 142 13.40 10.61 10.53
C ASN A 142 13.03 11.87 11.30
N THR A 143 12.15 11.77 12.31
CA THR A 143 11.77 12.90 13.17
C THR A 143 12.95 13.40 13.99
N PHE A 144 13.76 12.49 14.56
CA PHE A 144 15.01 12.85 15.23
C PHE A 144 15.99 13.55 14.29
N ALA A 145 16.17 13.04 13.08
CA ALA A 145 17.04 13.65 12.09
C ALA A 145 16.60 15.08 11.70
N GLU A 146 15.29 15.31 11.57
CA GLU A 146 14.73 16.64 11.31
C GLU A 146 14.98 17.64 12.45
N VAL A 147 15.10 17.15 13.69
CA VAL A 147 15.40 17.98 14.87
C VAL A 147 16.89 18.23 15.03
N LEU A 148 17.73 17.21 14.83
CA LEU A 148 19.16 17.27 15.10
C LEU A 148 19.99 17.85 13.95
N LEU A 149 19.55 17.62 12.70
CA LEU A 149 20.28 18.05 11.52
C LEU A 149 19.83 19.44 11.06
N HIS A 150 20.75 20.20 10.47
CA HIS A 150 20.50 21.55 9.99
C HIS A 150 20.55 21.64 8.46
N GLY A 151 19.96 22.70 7.90
CA GLY A 151 19.96 22.95 6.47
C GLY A 151 19.26 21.88 5.66
N PHE A 152 19.77 21.57 4.48
CA PHE A 152 19.20 20.58 3.57
C PHE A 152 19.34 19.13 4.07
N VAL A 153 20.39 18.84 4.84
CA VAL A 153 20.72 17.47 5.30
C VAL A 153 19.61 16.84 6.14
N LYS A 154 18.82 17.65 6.84
CA LYS A 154 17.68 17.16 7.65
C LYS A 154 16.60 16.44 6.84
N TYR A 155 16.48 16.71 5.53
CA TYR A 155 15.48 16.09 4.66
C TYR A 155 15.98 14.81 4.00
N VAL A 156 17.29 14.54 4.01
CA VAL A 156 17.89 13.38 3.33
C VAL A 156 17.34 12.05 3.85
N PRO A 157 17.22 11.79 5.18
CA PRO A 157 16.67 10.54 5.68
C PRO A 157 15.24 10.31 5.21
N ARG A 158 14.39 11.34 5.23
CA ARG A 158 13.01 11.25 4.74
C ARG A 158 12.93 11.03 3.24
N ALA A 159 13.79 11.67 2.46
CA ALA A 159 13.88 11.44 1.01
C ALA A 159 14.28 9.99 0.70
N LEU A 160 15.28 9.44 1.41
CA LEU A 160 15.67 8.03 1.28
C LEU A 160 14.55 7.08 1.70
N PHE A 161 13.83 7.39 2.77
CA PHE A 161 12.67 6.61 3.18
C PHE A 161 11.61 6.55 2.08
N VAL A 162 11.26 7.69 1.48
CA VAL A 162 10.27 7.77 0.42
C VAL A 162 10.75 7.12 -0.88
N LEU A 163 12.00 7.36 -1.29
CA LEU A 163 12.50 6.91 -2.58
C LEU A 163 12.99 5.46 -2.58
N VAL A 164 13.32 4.89 -1.43
CA VAL A 164 13.86 3.52 -1.35
C VAL A 164 12.98 2.61 -0.52
N VAL A 165 12.65 3.00 0.72
CA VAL A 165 11.93 2.12 1.64
C VAL A 165 10.50 1.90 1.19
N VAL A 166 9.74 2.95 0.88
CA VAL A 166 8.33 2.83 0.47
C VAL A 166 8.16 1.95 -0.77
N PRO A 167 8.88 2.14 -1.89
CA PRO A 167 8.73 1.27 -3.06
C PRO A 167 9.14 -0.18 -2.80
N VAL A 168 10.16 -0.44 -1.98
CA VAL A 168 10.51 -1.80 -1.56
C VAL A 168 9.39 -2.42 -0.74
N LEU A 169 8.75 -1.67 0.17
CA LEU A 169 7.61 -2.14 0.94
C LEU A 169 6.38 -2.45 0.05
N LEU A 170 6.14 -1.66 -0.99
CA LEU A 170 5.05 -1.92 -1.95
C LEU A 170 5.27 -3.26 -2.69
N TYR A 171 6.51 -3.58 -3.09
CA TYR A 171 6.82 -4.90 -3.64
C TYR A 171 6.76 -6.00 -2.59
N ALA A 172 7.30 -5.76 -1.40
CA ALA A 172 7.26 -6.73 -0.30
C ALA A 172 5.82 -7.14 0.03
N ALA A 173 4.89 -6.17 0.05
CA ALA A 173 3.48 -6.42 0.29
C ALA A 173 2.86 -7.36 -0.76
N ILE A 174 3.17 -7.19 -2.04
CA ILE A 174 2.67 -8.09 -3.09
C ILE A 174 3.35 -9.45 -3.02
N LEU A 175 4.67 -9.49 -2.82
CA LEU A 175 5.41 -10.75 -2.72
C LEU A 175 4.92 -11.62 -1.56
N ASP A 176 4.57 -11.02 -0.42
CA ASP A 176 4.10 -11.73 0.76
C ASP A 176 2.72 -12.37 0.55
N VAL A 177 1.82 -11.68 -0.14
CA VAL A 177 0.49 -12.24 -0.44
C VAL A 177 0.48 -13.23 -1.61
N VAL A 178 1.49 -13.21 -2.50
CA VAL A 178 1.61 -14.12 -3.64
C VAL A 178 2.39 -15.38 -3.26
N TYR A 179 3.48 -15.26 -2.48
CA TYR A 179 4.37 -16.37 -2.16
C TYR A 179 4.51 -16.59 -0.66
N ILE A 180 4.63 -17.84 -0.25
CA ILE A 180 4.98 -18.20 1.13
C ILE A 180 6.51 -18.21 1.24
N LYS A 181 7.10 -17.09 1.67
CA LYS A 181 8.55 -16.92 1.79
C LYS A 181 8.97 -16.41 3.16
N LYS A 182 10.23 -16.69 3.54
CA LYS A 182 10.86 -16.06 4.73
C LYS A 182 11.05 -14.55 4.47
N LEU A 183 10.89 -13.74 5.49
CA LEU A 183 10.92 -12.26 5.39
C LEU A 183 12.19 -11.72 4.72
N GLY A 184 13.38 -12.29 5.03
CA GLY A 184 14.64 -11.86 4.42
C GLY A 184 14.67 -12.06 2.90
N ASN A 185 14.18 -13.21 2.42
CA ASN A 185 14.11 -13.50 0.98
C ASN A 185 13.06 -12.62 0.29
N LEU A 186 11.99 -12.30 1.00
CA LEU A 186 10.92 -11.41 0.53
C LEU A 186 11.45 -9.98 0.34
N LEU A 187 12.17 -9.42 1.31
CA LEU A 187 12.76 -8.08 1.21
C LEU A 187 13.86 -8.01 0.15
N SER A 188 14.72 -9.03 0.04
CA SER A 188 15.74 -9.09 -1.01
C SER A 188 15.12 -9.16 -2.40
N GLY A 189 14.08 -10.00 -2.59
CA GLY A 189 13.32 -10.07 -3.83
C GLY A 189 12.62 -8.75 -4.17
N ALA A 190 12.01 -8.09 -3.19
CA ALA A 190 11.37 -6.80 -3.35
C ALA A 190 12.37 -5.71 -3.79
N ALA A 191 13.53 -5.64 -3.16
CA ALA A 191 14.59 -4.71 -3.55
C ALA A 191 15.08 -4.97 -4.98
N THR A 192 15.31 -6.24 -5.36
CA THR A 192 15.73 -6.59 -6.71
C THR A 192 14.70 -6.16 -7.76
N LEU A 193 13.41 -6.40 -7.51
CA LEU A 193 12.33 -5.98 -8.42
C LEU A 193 12.22 -4.45 -8.50
N TYR A 194 12.36 -3.76 -7.38
CA TYR A 194 12.38 -2.30 -7.35
C TYR A 194 13.43 -1.71 -8.29
N PHE A 195 14.68 -2.16 -8.17
CA PHE A 195 15.76 -1.66 -9.05
C PHE A 195 15.57 -2.03 -10.53
N LYS A 196 14.98 -3.20 -10.83
CA LYS A 196 14.65 -3.59 -12.22
C LYS A 196 13.52 -2.76 -12.83
N THR A 197 12.65 -2.16 -12.02
CA THR A 197 11.43 -1.49 -12.50
C THR A 197 11.32 -0.05 -11.99
N LEU A 198 12.44 0.55 -11.62
CA LEU A 198 12.59 1.80 -10.87
C LEU A 198 11.67 2.95 -11.35
N PRO A 199 11.60 3.34 -12.65
CA PRO A 199 10.84 4.53 -13.06
C PRO A 199 9.33 4.42 -12.75
N ILE A 200 8.74 3.29 -13.08
CA ILE A 200 7.28 3.07 -12.90
C ILE A 200 6.96 2.87 -11.41
N THR A 201 7.84 2.18 -10.69
CA THR A 201 7.68 1.98 -9.25
C THR A 201 7.72 3.31 -8.49
N LEU A 202 8.62 4.22 -8.86
CA LEU A 202 8.66 5.57 -8.28
C LEU A 202 7.38 6.36 -8.59
N LEU A 203 6.82 6.24 -9.79
CA LEU A 203 5.55 6.88 -10.13
C LEU A 203 4.42 6.40 -9.20
N PHE A 204 4.28 5.10 -9.00
CA PHE A 204 3.27 4.56 -8.07
C PHE A 204 3.56 4.98 -6.62
N THR A 205 4.82 5.00 -6.21
CA THR A 205 5.21 5.51 -4.88
C THR A 205 4.76 6.95 -4.69
N LEU A 206 5.04 7.84 -5.66
CA LEU A 206 4.61 9.23 -5.62
C LEU A 206 3.08 9.35 -5.55
N LEU A 207 2.35 8.52 -6.28
CA LEU A 207 0.89 8.48 -6.19
C LEU A 207 0.42 8.03 -4.81
N VAL A 208 1.01 7.01 -4.19
CA VAL A 208 0.64 6.52 -2.85
C VAL A 208 0.92 7.57 -1.78
N ILE A 209 2.02 8.30 -1.85
CA ILE A 209 2.39 9.34 -0.87
C ILE A 209 1.79 10.72 -1.18
N ALA A 210 1.13 10.89 -2.34
CA ALA A 210 0.55 12.18 -2.76
C ALA A 210 -0.28 12.90 -1.65
N PRO A 211 -1.02 12.18 -0.78
CA PRO A 211 -1.74 12.83 0.32
C PRO A 211 -0.85 13.56 1.32
N THR A 212 0.45 13.23 1.40
CA THR A 212 1.36 13.98 2.29
C THR A 212 1.51 15.44 1.86
N LEU A 213 1.24 15.77 0.59
CA LEU A 213 1.19 17.14 0.11
C LEU A 213 0.05 17.94 0.75
N LEU A 214 -0.99 17.27 1.25
CA LEU A 214 -2.09 17.90 1.97
C LEU A 214 -1.64 18.49 3.31
N LEU A 215 -0.49 18.10 3.85
CA LEU A 215 0.07 18.69 5.06
C LEU A 215 0.32 20.20 4.91
N PHE A 216 0.44 20.69 3.68
CA PHE A 216 0.57 22.12 3.39
C PHE A 216 -0.76 22.88 3.42
N VAL A 217 -1.92 22.19 3.51
CA VAL A 217 -3.24 22.82 3.63
C VAL A 217 -3.43 23.30 5.06
N PRO A 218 -3.59 24.62 5.30
CA PRO A 218 -3.59 25.17 6.66
C PRO A 218 -4.86 24.81 7.47
N LYS A 219 -6.00 24.64 6.80
CA LYS A 219 -7.26 24.25 7.47
C LYS A 219 -7.32 22.74 7.67
N PHE A 220 -7.11 22.29 8.91
CA PHE A 220 -7.07 20.87 9.26
C PHE A 220 -8.34 20.10 8.84
N THR A 221 -9.54 20.68 9.01
CA THR A 221 -10.81 20.04 8.61
C THR A 221 -10.86 19.74 7.12
N ILE A 222 -10.43 20.69 6.27
CA ILE A 222 -10.38 20.50 4.81
C ILE A 222 -9.34 19.44 4.47
N ARG A 223 -8.17 19.52 5.09
CA ARG A 223 -7.08 18.54 4.89
C ARG A 223 -7.53 17.11 5.15
N TYR A 224 -8.16 16.85 6.31
CA TYR A 224 -8.60 15.50 6.66
C TYR A 224 -9.81 15.03 5.84
N ALA A 225 -10.71 15.91 5.44
CA ALA A 225 -11.80 15.57 4.54
C ALA A 225 -11.29 15.13 3.16
N ILE A 226 -10.32 15.86 2.59
CA ILE A 226 -9.68 15.48 1.32
C ILE A 226 -8.90 14.17 1.49
N LEU A 227 -8.15 14.02 2.59
CA LEU A 227 -7.40 12.79 2.89
C LEU A 227 -8.33 11.57 2.96
N ALA A 228 -9.44 11.67 3.71
CA ALA A 228 -10.42 10.58 3.82
C ALA A 228 -11.00 10.21 2.43
N THR A 229 -11.40 11.22 1.64
CA THR A 229 -11.89 11.00 0.28
C THR A 229 -10.84 10.32 -0.59
N TRP A 230 -9.59 10.78 -0.51
CA TRP A 230 -8.48 10.20 -1.26
C TRP A 230 -8.24 8.72 -0.88
N VAL A 231 -8.22 8.42 0.42
CA VAL A 231 -8.02 7.05 0.93
C VAL A 231 -9.15 6.12 0.51
N VAL A 232 -10.40 6.61 0.51
CA VAL A 232 -11.57 5.77 0.15
C VAL A 232 -11.68 5.54 -1.34
N VAL A 233 -11.39 6.55 -2.17
CA VAL A 233 -11.65 6.49 -3.62
C VAL A 233 -10.38 6.26 -4.41
N VAL A 234 -9.35 7.08 -4.22
CA VAL A 234 -8.17 7.09 -5.09
C VAL A 234 -7.16 6.01 -4.71
N LEU A 235 -6.87 5.87 -3.42
CA LEU A 235 -5.87 4.92 -2.93
C LEU A 235 -6.14 3.46 -3.38
N PRO A 236 -7.36 2.90 -3.26
CA PRO A 236 -7.60 1.53 -3.71
C PRO A 236 -7.45 1.35 -5.21
N ILE A 237 -7.76 2.38 -6.02
CA ILE A 237 -7.53 2.34 -7.47
C ILE A 237 -6.03 2.32 -7.77
N VAL A 238 -5.25 3.18 -7.10
CA VAL A 238 -3.79 3.25 -7.26
C VAL A 238 -3.15 1.94 -6.80
N LEU A 239 -3.53 1.40 -5.63
CA LEU A 239 -3.01 0.13 -5.12
C LEU A 239 -3.42 -1.06 -6.01
N TYR A 240 -4.62 -1.03 -6.59
CA TYR A 240 -5.03 -2.06 -7.54
C TYR A 240 -4.21 -2.00 -8.83
N GLY A 241 -4.03 -0.81 -9.40
CA GLY A 241 -3.14 -0.61 -10.55
C GLY A 241 -1.71 -1.05 -10.27
N TRP A 242 -1.19 -0.72 -9.07
CA TRP A 242 0.10 -1.21 -8.58
C TRP A 242 0.15 -2.74 -8.52
N THR A 243 -0.88 -3.38 -7.92
CA THR A 243 -0.95 -4.84 -7.79
C THR A 243 -0.90 -5.53 -9.15
N LEU A 244 -1.67 -5.05 -10.12
CA LEU A 244 -1.64 -5.59 -11.48
C LEU A 244 -0.28 -5.43 -12.15
N TYR A 245 0.34 -4.25 -12.02
CA TYR A 245 1.68 -4.00 -12.53
C TYR A 245 2.72 -4.91 -11.88
N ALA A 246 2.70 -5.02 -10.54
CA ALA A 246 3.64 -5.87 -9.80
C ALA A 246 3.50 -7.34 -10.20
N ILE A 247 2.27 -7.86 -10.29
CA ILE A 247 2.02 -9.26 -10.72
C ILE A 247 2.49 -9.47 -12.17
N ASP A 248 2.31 -8.52 -13.09
CA ASP A 248 2.86 -8.59 -14.45
C ASP A 248 4.39 -8.74 -14.44
N LYS A 249 5.09 -8.01 -13.54
CA LYS A 249 6.54 -8.16 -13.38
C LYS A 249 6.95 -9.46 -12.71
N LEU A 250 6.16 -9.94 -11.75
CA LEU A 250 6.36 -11.26 -11.16
C LEU A 250 6.18 -12.37 -12.20
N ASP A 251 5.17 -12.27 -13.04
CA ASP A 251 4.94 -13.21 -14.15
C ASP A 251 6.15 -13.26 -15.08
N LYS A 252 6.66 -12.08 -15.47
CA LYS A 252 7.79 -11.97 -16.39
C LYS A 252 9.12 -12.48 -15.80
N PHE A 253 9.40 -12.18 -14.51
CA PHE A 253 10.74 -12.40 -13.93
C PHE A 253 10.84 -13.62 -13.03
N ILE A 254 9.71 -14.20 -12.58
CA ILE A 254 9.72 -15.26 -11.57
C ILE A 254 8.76 -16.40 -11.94
N ASN A 255 7.47 -16.08 -12.25
CA ASN A 255 6.44 -17.11 -12.34
C ASN A 255 6.62 -18.00 -13.57
N LYS A 256 7.04 -17.45 -14.72
CA LYS A 256 7.25 -18.22 -15.96
C LYS A 256 8.18 -19.42 -15.72
N GLU A 257 9.23 -19.25 -14.92
CA GLU A 257 10.24 -20.30 -14.68
C GLU A 257 9.97 -21.15 -13.43
N HIS A 258 9.50 -20.50 -12.34
CA HIS A 258 9.49 -21.13 -11.03
C HIS A 258 8.09 -21.49 -10.50
N TYR A 259 7.03 -20.85 -11.02
CA TYR A 259 5.65 -21.00 -10.53
C TYR A 259 4.66 -21.00 -11.69
N PRO A 260 4.72 -21.97 -12.63
CA PRO A 260 3.86 -21.99 -13.83
C PRO A 260 2.37 -22.07 -13.51
N GLU A 261 1.99 -22.58 -12.32
CA GLU A 261 0.60 -22.68 -11.87
C GLU A 261 -0.07 -21.33 -11.57
N ILE A 262 0.72 -20.29 -11.28
CA ILE A 262 0.23 -18.94 -11.06
C ILE A 262 0.60 -17.96 -12.19
N TYR A 263 1.33 -18.44 -13.20
CA TYR A 263 1.71 -17.63 -14.35
C TYR A 263 0.48 -17.18 -15.14
N ASN A 264 0.38 -15.88 -15.41
CA ASN A 264 -0.75 -15.24 -16.09
C ASN A 264 -2.14 -15.53 -15.45
N LYS A 265 -2.19 -15.89 -14.17
CA LYS A 265 -3.44 -16.15 -13.48
C LYS A 265 -4.36 -14.91 -13.53
N GLY A 266 -5.63 -15.12 -13.92
CA GLY A 266 -6.63 -14.06 -14.10
C GLY A 266 -6.66 -13.39 -15.47
N VAL A 267 -5.79 -13.82 -16.41
CA VAL A 267 -5.74 -13.34 -17.81
C VAL A 267 -5.85 -14.53 -18.75
N TYR A 268 -6.52 -14.32 -19.88
CA TYR A 268 -6.62 -15.34 -20.92
C TYR A 268 -5.26 -15.55 -21.60
N VAL A 269 -4.78 -16.76 -21.61
CA VAL A 269 -3.56 -17.16 -22.34
C VAL A 269 -3.98 -18.02 -23.51
N ASP A 270 -3.68 -17.60 -24.72
CA ASP A 270 -3.89 -18.42 -25.91
C ASP A 270 -2.93 -19.63 -25.89
N LYS A 271 -3.49 -20.83 -25.75
CA LYS A 271 -2.69 -22.07 -25.67
C LYS A 271 -1.85 -22.33 -26.94
N ALA A 272 -2.15 -21.62 -28.03
CA ALA A 272 -1.38 -21.72 -29.29
C ALA A 272 0.00 -21.05 -29.17
N SER A 273 0.11 -19.93 -28.45
CA SER A 273 1.38 -19.20 -28.31
C SER A 273 2.36 -19.85 -27.32
N SER A 274 1.87 -20.71 -26.43
CA SER A 274 2.72 -21.39 -25.44
C SER A 274 3.51 -22.59 -25.99
N LYS A 275 3.23 -23.03 -27.22
CA LYS A 275 3.95 -24.14 -27.87
C LYS A 275 5.16 -23.68 -28.68
N GLU A 276 5.14 -22.42 -29.17
CA GLU A 276 6.27 -21.89 -29.96
C GLU A 276 7.48 -21.50 -29.10
N ASP A 277 7.25 -21.11 -27.84
CA ASP A 277 8.34 -20.75 -26.89
C ASP A 277 9.10 -21.96 -26.29
N THR A 278 8.72 -23.21 -26.62
CA THR A 278 9.36 -24.42 -26.09
C THR A 278 10.20 -25.15 -27.15
N GLU A 279 10.25 -24.66 -28.38
CA GLU A 279 11.01 -25.28 -29.47
C GLU A 279 12.21 -24.43 -29.94
N GLU A 280 12.57 -23.33 -29.25
CA GLU A 280 13.83 -22.60 -29.39
C GLU A 280 14.71 -22.81 -28.14
#